data_adf82cfface319bb535671fab69ed01f
#
_entry.id   adf82cfface319bb535671fab69ed01f
#
_cell.length_a   1.000
_cell.length_b   1.000
_cell.length_c   1.000
_cell.angle_alpha   90.00
_cell.angle_beta   90.00
_cell.angle_gamma   90.00
#
_symmetry.space_group_name_H-M   'P 1'
#
loop_
_entity.id
_entity.type
_entity.pdbx_description
1 polymer ?
#
loop_
_entity_poly.entity_id
_entity_poly.type
_entity_poly.pdbx_seq_one_letter_code
_entity_poly.pdbx_strand_id
1 'polypeptide(L)'
;MRLFSNWPGICGLSSKYYYLPRGQPQTNLRTELTSLHRAVTWVYSKIFDIPFYSLVPYISERLSLETDFLNEADNSENMARLIAGEPRLRDRVYIPKVWRELSSKRVMTAEWIEGVRLWDKDAITRSWRGGWRQGSPGCHGTPMDPPAKTGAPMNPQLAKVKPERNHWRGQNNRGGLGLSLKDVMTTMVDLFSAQMFLWGLVHCDPHPGNIFIRRKPSGRPELVLIDHGLYIHMDPNFRHQYARLWKAMLTFDNDTLGEIVKTWGVNNPDIFASATLMRPYRGGDLSTQRGLEGLSKSEKAQRHYEMQQAARKAIRDILGDETKWPQELIFIGRNLRIVQANNQFLGSPVNRVKITGTWASRALVESADLPLSEKIRNLGRHVVFRIVLFTSDLFFWFTKIRQFLHLGGGMEDSIEAQMQGMAKDMGVELNQNIFEG
;
A
#
# COMPACT_ATOMS: atom_id res chain seq x y z
N MET A 1 -5.41 -13.02 24.36
CA MET A 1 -4.34 -13.92 23.98
C MET A 1 -3.29 -13.95 25.07
N ARG A 2 -3.26 -14.99 25.90
CA ARG A 2 -2.39 -15.14 27.08
C ARG A 2 -1.80 -16.54 27.01
N LEU A 3 -0.53 -16.65 26.67
CA LEU A 3 0.24 -17.88 26.89
C LEU A 3 1.71 -17.47 26.99
N PHE A 4 2.33 -17.74 28.09
CA PHE A 4 3.72 -17.55 28.54
C PHE A 4 3.92 -16.54 29.67
N SER A 5 3.21 -16.75 30.77
CA SER A 5 3.64 -16.22 32.07
C SER A 5 4.48 -17.23 32.87
N ASN A 6 4.75 -18.44 32.36
CA ASN A 6 5.33 -19.54 33.16
C ASN A 6 6.52 -20.26 32.50
N TRP A 7 7.38 -19.59 31.72
CA TRP A 7 8.65 -20.22 31.33
C TRP A 7 9.80 -19.67 32.19
N PRO A 8 10.46 -20.51 33.02
CA PRO A 8 11.55 -20.08 33.86
C PRO A 8 12.84 -19.98 33.03
N GLY A 9 13.14 -18.85 32.47
CA GLY A 9 14.35 -18.62 31.69
C GLY A 9 14.40 -17.29 30.93
N ILE A 10 13.32 -16.53 30.90
CA ILE A 10 13.24 -15.26 30.15
C ILE A 10 13.17 -14.04 31.09
N CYS A 11 13.59 -14.20 32.35
CA CYS A 11 13.72 -13.09 33.27
C CYS A 11 15.03 -12.31 33.02
N GLY A 12 15.00 -11.36 32.11
CA GLY A 12 16.14 -10.47 31.83
C GLY A 12 16.07 -9.62 30.59
N LEU A 13 15.10 -9.88 29.71
CA LEU A 13 14.93 -9.09 28.48
C LEU A 13 13.79 -8.08 28.65
N SER A 14 14.13 -6.80 28.72
CA SER A 14 13.16 -5.69 28.88
C SER A 14 12.35 -5.38 27.63
N SER A 15 12.36 -6.26 26.64
CA SER A 15 11.58 -6.15 25.41
C SER A 15 10.36 -7.05 25.48
N LYS A 16 9.20 -6.51 25.20
CA LYS A 16 7.93 -7.24 25.15
C LYS A 16 7.78 -7.88 23.77
N TYR A 17 7.40 -9.15 23.73
CA TYR A 17 7.32 -9.93 22.50
C TYR A 17 5.88 -10.24 22.12
N TYR A 18 5.61 -10.24 20.82
CA TYR A 18 4.40 -10.80 20.25
C TYR A 18 4.61 -12.26 19.85
N TYR A 19 3.65 -13.07 20.23
CA TYR A 19 3.47 -14.42 19.74
C TYR A 19 2.19 -14.45 18.91
N LEU A 20 2.30 -14.77 17.63
CA LEU A 20 1.16 -14.99 16.74
C LEU A 20 1.05 -16.50 16.44
N PRO A 21 0.24 -17.27 17.18
CA PRO A 21 -0.06 -18.62 16.75
C PRO A 21 -1.10 -18.54 15.62
N ARG A 22 -0.77 -18.94 14.43
CA ARG A 22 -1.78 -19.34 13.44
C ARG A 22 -2.28 -20.74 13.83
N GLY A 23 -3.50 -20.80 14.36
CA GLY A 23 -4.08 -21.98 15.01
C GLY A 23 -4.58 -23.07 14.08
N GLN A 24 -4.14 -23.18 12.82
CA GLN A 24 -4.51 -24.32 11.96
C GLN A 24 -3.28 -25.05 11.43
N PRO A 25 -3.29 -26.40 11.39
CA PRO A 25 -2.20 -27.18 10.83
C PRO A 25 -2.09 -26.90 9.31
N GLN A 26 -0.87 -26.68 8.83
CA GLN A 26 -0.57 -26.43 7.41
C GLN A 26 -1.15 -27.49 6.45
N THR A 27 -1.40 -28.69 6.94
CA THR A 27 -2.05 -29.78 6.18
C THR A 27 -3.48 -29.44 5.78
N ASN A 28 -4.25 -28.79 6.65
CA ASN A 28 -5.64 -28.41 6.34
C ASN A 28 -5.67 -27.24 5.34
N LEU A 29 -4.78 -26.26 5.49
CA LEU A 29 -4.74 -25.12 4.60
C LEU A 29 -4.37 -25.53 3.15
N ARG A 30 -3.37 -26.43 2.97
CA ARG A 30 -3.04 -26.97 1.64
C ARG A 30 -4.22 -27.72 1.03
N THR A 31 -4.92 -28.52 1.82
CA THR A 31 -6.08 -29.27 1.35
C THR A 31 -7.24 -28.33 1.02
N GLU A 32 -7.50 -27.33 1.85
CA GLU A 32 -8.52 -26.30 1.62
C GLU A 32 -8.19 -25.44 0.41
N LEU A 33 -6.95 -24.98 0.24
CA LEU A 33 -6.48 -24.24 -0.93
C LEU A 33 -6.58 -25.09 -2.21
N THR A 34 -6.26 -26.38 -2.14
CA THR A 34 -6.39 -27.30 -3.29
C THR A 34 -7.86 -27.54 -3.65
N SER A 35 -8.73 -27.66 -2.65
CA SER A 35 -10.16 -27.82 -2.86
C SER A 35 -10.80 -26.54 -3.38
N LEU A 36 -10.41 -25.38 -2.84
CA LEU A 36 -10.83 -24.07 -3.33
C LEU A 36 -10.33 -23.84 -4.76
N HIS A 37 -9.08 -24.18 -5.06
CA HIS A 37 -8.52 -24.14 -6.40
C HIS A 37 -9.38 -24.94 -7.39
N ARG A 38 -9.68 -26.21 -7.07
CA ARG A 38 -10.52 -27.05 -7.92
C ARG A 38 -11.92 -26.48 -8.10
N ALA A 39 -12.55 -26.00 -7.02
CA ALA A 39 -13.89 -25.42 -7.06
C ALA A 39 -13.89 -24.12 -7.89
N VAL A 40 -12.93 -23.23 -7.66
CA VAL A 40 -12.79 -21.97 -8.41
C VAL A 40 -12.52 -22.26 -9.89
N THR A 41 -11.59 -23.15 -10.20
CA THR A 41 -11.29 -23.56 -11.59
C THR A 41 -12.54 -24.11 -12.27
N TRP A 42 -13.30 -24.98 -11.58
CA TRP A 42 -14.52 -25.57 -12.13
C TRP A 42 -15.60 -24.52 -12.36
N VAL A 43 -15.88 -23.66 -11.38
CA VAL A 43 -16.89 -22.59 -11.47
C VAL A 43 -16.54 -21.61 -12.58
N TYR A 44 -15.29 -21.10 -12.60
CA TYR A 44 -14.89 -20.10 -13.59
C TYR A 44 -14.77 -20.68 -15.00
N SER A 45 -14.36 -21.95 -15.15
CA SER A 45 -14.31 -22.60 -16.48
C SER A 45 -15.69 -22.92 -17.06
N LYS A 46 -16.73 -23.07 -16.21
CA LYS A 46 -18.07 -23.46 -16.65
C LYS A 46 -19.08 -22.32 -16.66
N ILE A 47 -18.94 -21.34 -15.80
CA ILE A 47 -19.94 -20.27 -15.59
C ILE A 47 -19.44 -18.93 -16.16
N PHE A 48 -18.15 -18.66 -15.97
CA PHE A 48 -17.54 -17.42 -16.44
C PHE A 48 -16.49 -17.75 -17.51
N ASP A 49 -16.77 -17.41 -18.74
CA ASP A 49 -15.83 -17.56 -19.88
C ASP A 49 -14.66 -16.56 -19.79
N ILE A 50 -14.02 -16.47 -18.61
CA ILE A 50 -12.88 -15.60 -18.32
C ILE A 50 -11.77 -16.47 -17.74
N PRO A 51 -10.54 -16.47 -18.31
CA PRO A 51 -9.45 -17.36 -17.91
C PRO A 51 -8.74 -16.94 -16.61
N PHE A 52 -9.48 -16.53 -15.57
CA PHE A 52 -8.92 -16.25 -14.24
C PHE A 52 -8.30 -17.48 -13.56
N TYR A 53 -8.66 -18.68 -14.00
CA TYR A 53 -8.12 -19.91 -13.44
C TYR A 53 -6.61 -20.05 -13.64
N SER A 54 -6.03 -19.41 -14.64
CA SER A 54 -4.59 -19.42 -14.90
C SER A 54 -3.80 -18.70 -13.80
N LEU A 55 -4.41 -17.73 -13.13
CA LEU A 55 -3.79 -16.97 -12.05
C LEU A 55 -3.87 -17.66 -10.68
N VAL A 56 -4.75 -18.67 -10.54
CA VAL A 56 -5.00 -19.36 -9.27
C VAL A 56 -3.74 -20.06 -8.73
N PRO A 57 -2.91 -20.75 -9.55
CA PRO A 57 -1.66 -21.33 -9.06
C PRO A 57 -0.71 -20.29 -8.49
N TYR A 58 -0.51 -19.18 -9.19
CA TYR A 58 0.36 -18.08 -8.75
C TYR A 58 -0.12 -17.44 -7.44
N ILE A 59 -1.42 -17.15 -7.34
CA ILE A 59 -2.02 -16.62 -6.10
C ILE A 59 -1.90 -17.63 -4.96
N SER A 60 -2.18 -18.92 -5.22
CA SER A 60 -2.11 -19.98 -4.20
C SER A 60 -0.68 -20.18 -3.69
N GLU A 61 0.32 -20.12 -4.57
CA GLU A 61 1.73 -20.18 -4.18
C GLU A 61 2.07 -19.04 -3.23
N ARG A 62 1.68 -17.80 -3.58
CA ARG A 62 1.96 -16.62 -2.75
C ARG A 62 1.25 -16.67 -1.40
N LEU A 63 -0.02 -17.08 -1.37
CA LEU A 63 -0.75 -17.29 -0.12
C LEU A 63 -0.14 -18.40 0.76
N SER A 64 0.46 -19.42 0.15
CA SER A 64 1.14 -20.46 0.92
C SER A 64 2.38 -19.93 1.65
N LEU A 65 3.07 -18.92 1.10
CA LEU A 65 4.21 -18.26 1.74
C LEU A 65 3.81 -17.44 2.97
N GLU A 66 2.57 -16.91 3.03
CA GLU A 66 2.07 -16.21 4.22
C GLU A 66 1.99 -17.10 5.47
N THR A 67 1.99 -18.42 5.31
CA THR A 67 1.90 -19.36 6.43
C THR A 67 3.28 -19.75 6.99
N ASP A 68 4.37 -19.32 6.36
CA ASP A 68 5.74 -19.58 6.79
C ASP A 68 6.33 -18.34 7.48
N PHE A 69 6.37 -18.33 8.80
CA PHE A 69 6.90 -17.21 9.57
C PHE A 69 8.43 -17.01 9.42
N LEU A 70 9.17 -17.99 8.93
CA LEU A 70 10.59 -17.75 8.59
C LEU A 70 10.70 -16.88 7.35
N ASN A 71 9.84 -17.10 6.35
CA ASN A 71 9.74 -16.22 5.19
C ASN A 71 9.31 -14.80 5.59
N GLU A 72 8.34 -14.67 6.49
CA GLU A 72 7.92 -13.36 7.02
C GLU A 72 9.06 -12.65 7.74
N ALA A 73 9.83 -13.36 8.52
CA ALA A 73 11.02 -12.83 9.20
C ALA A 73 12.11 -12.38 8.21
N ASP A 74 12.35 -13.13 7.12
CA ASP A 74 13.28 -12.74 6.05
C ASP A 74 12.82 -11.46 5.36
N ASN A 75 11.56 -11.36 5.02
CA ASN A 75 10.95 -10.18 4.43
C ASN A 75 11.06 -8.95 5.34
N SER A 76 10.78 -9.13 6.64
CA SER A 76 10.88 -8.09 7.67
C SER A 76 12.30 -7.52 7.75
N GLU A 77 13.31 -8.38 7.88
CA GLU A 77 14.71 -7.96 7.96
C GLU A 77 15.24 -7.36 6.66
N ASN A 78 14.80 -7.88 5.51
CA ASN A 78 15.13 -7.30 4.21
C ASN A 78 14.56 -5.87 4.10
N MET A 79 13.29 -5.69 4.46
CA MET A 79 12.65 -4.38 4.42
C MET A 79 13.32 -3.40 5.39
N ALA A 80 13.67 -3.85 6.61
CA ALA A 80 14.38 -3.02 7.57
C ALA A 80 15.73 -2.52 7.03
N ARG A 81 16.50 -3.39 6.33
CA ARG A 81 17.79 -3.01 5.69
C ARG A 81 17.58 -1.99 4.57
N LEU A 82 16.58 -2.19 3.71
CA LEU A 82 16.26 -1.28 2.61
C LEU A 82 15.86 0.10 3.12
N ILE A 83 15.02 0.16 4.16
CA ILE A 83 14.60 1.41 4.79
C ILE A 83 15.78 2.12 5.45
N ALA A 84 16.66 1.41 6.15
CA ALA A 84 17.84 1.98 6.79
C ALA A 84 18.80 2.63 5.78
N GLY A 85 18.89 2.07 4.58
CA GLY A 85 19.68 2.59 3.47
C GLY A 85 19.06 3.81 2.75
N GLU A 86 17.79 4.14 2.99
CA GLU A 86 17.09 5.21 2.28
C GLU A 86 16.92 6.46 3.17
N PRO A 87 17.69 7.54 2.93
CA PRO A 87 17.67 8.73 3.78
C PRO A 87 16.30 9.40 3.88
N ARG A 88 15.43 9.22 2.88
CA ARG A 88 14.08 9.80 2.83
C ARG A 88 13.08 9.06 3.72
N LEU A 89 13.37 7.80 4.11
CA LEU A 89 12.46 6.91 4.84
C LEU A 89 12.99 6.44 6.19
N ARG A 90 14.31 6.28 6.36
CA ARG A 90 14.94 5.69 7.57
C ARG A 90 14.49 6.32 8.89
N ASP A 91 14.20 7.64 8.89
CA ASP A 91 13.75 8.37 10.07
C ASP A 91 12.23 8.44 10.21
N ARG A 92 11.47 7.88 9.26
CA ARG A 92 10.01 7.99 9.19
C ARG A 92 9.29 6.65 9.23
N VAL A 93 10.02 5.57 8.98
CA VAL A 93 9.48 4.20 8.93
C VAL A 93 10.31 3.31 9.85
N TYR A 94 9.63 2.45 10.58
CA TYR A 94 10.24 1.49 11.48
C TYR A 94 9.70 0.09 11.21
N ILE A 95 10.57 -0.89 11.23
CA ILE A 95 10.23 -2.31 11.16
C ILE A 95 10.60 -2.96 12.50
N PRO A 96 9.65 -3.64 13.16
CA PRO A 96 9.93 -4.31 14.44
C PRO A 96 11.03 -5.34 14.30
N LYS A 97 11.94 -5.40 15.29
CA LYS A 97 13.00 -6.40 15.33
C LYS A 97 12.39 -7.79 15.47
N VAL A 98 12.86 -8.73 14.67
CA VAL A 98 12.53 -10.15 14.81
C VAL A 98 13.60 -10.86 15.62
N TRP A 99 13.19 -11.78 16.52
CA TRP A 99 14.05 -12.61 17.32
C TRP A 99 14.10 -14.01 16.70
N ARG A 100 15.09 -14.23 15.84
CA ARG A 100 15.24 -15.48 15.07
C ARG A 100 15.34 -16.71 15.93
N GLU A 101 16.11 -16.61 17.02
CA GLU A 101 16.32 -17.68 18.00
C GLU A 101 15.04 -18.11 18.74
N LEU A 102 14.01 -17.25 18.74
CA LEU A 102 12.68 -17.52 19.32
C LEU A 102 11.60 -17.71 18.25
N SER A 103 12.00 -17.89 17.00
CA SER A 103 11.10 -18.00 15.86
C SER A 103 11.27 -19.35 15.14
N SER A 104 10.19 -19.79 14.49
CA SER A 104 10.12 -21.02 13.70
C SER A 104 9.13 -20.85 12.56
N LYS A 105 8.95 -21.86 11.70
CA LYS A 105 7.94 -21.81 10.61
C LYS A 105 6.51 -21.51 11.08
N ARG A 106 6.18 -21.80 12.35
CA ARG A 106 4.81 -21.67 12.89
C ARG A 106 4.68 -20.57 13.94
N VAL A 107 5.78 -19.95 14.31
CA VAL A 107 5.82 -18.95 15.39
C VAL A 107 6.85 -17.90 15.02
N MET A 108 6.46 -16.63 15.04
CA MET A 108 7.40 -15.52 14.95
C MET A 108 7.37 -14.70 16.23
N THR A 109 8.54 -14.41 16.75
CA THR A 109 8.72 -13.53 17.91
C THR A 109 9.30 -12.22 17.44
N ALA A 110 8.54 -11.14 17.63
CA ALA A 110 8.93 -9.81 17.21
C ALA A 110 8.79 -8.78 18.33
N GLU A 111 9.40 -7.64 18.15
CA GLU A 111 9.32 -6.50 19.05
C GLU A 111 7.88 -6.03 19.24
N TRP A 112 7.51 -5.74 20.48
CA TRP A 112 6.23 -5.16 20.81
C TRP A 112 6.16 -3.68 20.42
N ILE A 113 5.10 -3.30 19.72
CA ILE A 113 4.89 -1.93 19.29
C ILE A 113 3.75 -1.28 20.07
N GLU A 114 4.06 -0.18 20.73
CA GLU A 114 3.06 0.72 21.31
C GLU A 114 2.77 1.86 20.32
N GLY A 115 1.60 1.84 19.73
CA GLY A 115 1.19 2.82 18.71
C GLY A 115 -0.32 2.83 18.50
N VAL A 116 -0.74 3.64 17.56
CA VAL A 116 -2.14 3.76 17.11
C VAL A 116 -2.24 3.15 15.73
N ARG A 117 -3.25 2.34 15.49
CA ARG A 117 -3.49 1.79 14.15
C ARG A 117 -3.92 2.89 13.18
N LEU A 118 -3.58 2.72 11.90
CA LEU A 118 -3.83 3.71 10.87
C LEU A 118 -5.33 4.08 10.74
N TRP A 119 -6.23 3.16 11.01
CA TRP A 119 -7.69 3.42 10.95
C TRP A 119 -8.23 4.30 12.10
N ASP A 120 -7.51 4.43 13.21
CA ASP A 120 -7.95 5.26 14.34
C ASP A 120 -7.56 6.74 14.14
N LYS A 121 -8.27 7.37 13.20
CA LYS A 121 -8.06 8.77 12.81
C LYS A 121 -8.08 9.71 14.00
N ASP A 122 -9.00 9.49 14.93
CA ASP A 122 -9.17 10.32 16.11
C ASP A 122 -7.97 10.23 17.05
N ALA A 123 -7.50 9.02 17.31
CA ALA A 123 -6.33 8.81 18.15
C ALA A 123 -5.04 9.36 17.52
N ILE A 124 -4.97 9.42 16.18
CA ILE A 124 -3.83 10.03 15.48
C ILE A 124 -3.88 11.56 15.62
N THR A 125 -5.05 12.18 15.48
CA THR A 125 -5.17 13.65 15.35
C THR A 125 -5.40 14.38 16.65
N ARG A 126 -6.06 13.75 17.65
CA ARG A 126 -6.28 14.39 18.95
C ARG A 126 -4.97 14.87 19.57
N SER A 127 -5.03 15.98 20.27
CA SER A 127 -3.87 16.63 20.89
C SER A 127 -3.07 15.67 21.78
N TRP A 128 -1.77 15.76 21.69
CA TRP A 128 -0.85 14.99 22.54
C TRP A 128 -1.01 15.41 24.02
N ARG A 129 -1.24 14.45 24.88
CA ARG A 129 -1.36 14.64 26.32
C ARG A 129 -0.47 13.64 27.09
N GLY A 130 0.46 12.99 26.39
CA GLY A 130 1.40 12.05 26.97
C GLY A 130 2.34 12.73 27.97
N GLY A 131 2.56 12.06 29.10
CA GLY A 131 3.07 12.71 30.31
C GLY A 131 4.55 13.00 30.33
N TRP A 132 5.40 11.98 30.31
CA TRP A 132 6.80 12.15 30.73
C TRP A 132 7.80 12.39 29.59
N ARG A 133 7.40 12.15 28.33
CA ARG A 133 8.19 12.45 27.13
C ARG A 133 7.30 12.88 25.99
N GLN A 134 7.88 13.57 25.03
CA GLN A 134 7.12 14.10 23.89
C GLN A 134 6.86 13.08 22.77
N GLY A 135 7.29 11.81 22.94
CA GLY A 135 7.13 10.75 21.96
C GLY A 135 6.40 9.52 22.50
N SER A 136 5.92 8.66 21.61
CA SER A 136 5.33 7.38 21.95
C SER A 136 6.39 6.43 22.53
N PRO A 137 6.03 5.53 23.46
CA PRO A 137 6.98 4.55 23.99
C PRO A 137 7.60 3.70 22.88
N GLY A 138 8.93 3.49 22.95
CA GLY A 138 9.67 2.67 21.98
C GLY A 138 9.81 3.25 20.58
N CYS A 139 9.34 4.48 20.31
CA CYS A 139 9.63 5.13 19.03
C CYS A 139 11.11 5.58 18.99
N HIS A 140 11.61 5.86 17.79
CA HIS A 140 13.00 6.31 17.64
C HIS A 140 13.29 7.55 18.52
N GLY A 141 14.23 7.39 19.45
CA GLY A 141 14.61 8.41 20.45
C GLY A 141 13.81 8.38 21.76
N THR A 142 12.90 7.42 21.94
CA THR A 142 12.14 7.26 23.20
C THR A 142 12.24 5.83 23.72
N PRO A 143 12.69 5.57 24.95
CA PRO A 143 12.70 4.22 25.51
C PRO A 143 11.27 3.69 25.68
N MET A 144 11.15 2.36 25.73
CA MET A 144 9.88 1.66 25.90
C MET A 144 9.27 1.93 27.27
N ASP A 145 10.11 1.87 28.30
CA ASP A 145 9.67 2.06 29.68
C ASP A 145 10.02 3.47 30.19
N PRO A 146 9.20 4.06 31.07
CA PRO A 146 9.53 5.31 31.72
C PRO A 146 10.83 5.13 32.55
N PRO A 147 11.65 6.18 32.70
CA PRO A 147 12.80 6.12 33.55
C PRO A 147 12.34 5.74 34.95
N ALA A 148 13.01 4.75 35.56
CA ALA A 148 12.76 4.38 36.94
C ALA A 148 12.81 5.62 37.80
N LYS A 149 11.80 5.86 38.65
CA LYS A 149 11.85 6.92 39.66
C LYS A 149 13.04 6.60 40.54
N THR A 150 14.04 7.45 40.52
CA THR A 150 15.24 7.32 41.39
C THR A 150 14.77 7.19 42.82
N GLY A 151 15.06 6.04 43.46
CA GLY A 151 14.79 5.78 44.88
C GLY A 151 13.60 4.88 45.23
N ALA A 152 12.81 4.43 44.25
CA ALA A 152 11.79 3.42 44.52
C ALA A 152 12.40 2.02 44.44
N PRO A 153 12.34 1.17 45.51
CA PRO A 153 12.76 -0.21 45.42
C PRO A 153 11.94 -0.93 44.37
N MET A 154 12.60 -1.59 43.44
CA MET A 154 11.94 -2.37 42.38
C MET A 154 11.28 -3.59 43.06
N ASN A 155 9.96 -3.48 43.32
CA ASN A 155 9.19 -4.59 43.83
C ASN A 155 9.03 -5.63 42.70
N PRO A 156 9.61 -6.85 42.84
CA PRO A 156 9.52 -7.90 41.81
C PRO A 156 8.08 -8.32 41.47
N GLN A 157 7.13 -8.04 42.37
CA GLN A 157 5.71 -8.31 42.15
C GLN A 157 5.04 -7.27 41.22
N LEU A 158 5.58 -6.06 41.10
CA LEU A 158 5.12 -5.03 40.17
C LEU A 158 5.58 -5.30 38.73
N ALA A 159 6.57 -6.15 38.50
CA ALA A 159 6.94 -6.63 37.15
C ALA A 159 5.83 -7.43 36.44
N LYS A 160 4.79 -7.85 37.18
CA LYS A 160 3.59 -8.48 36.66
C LYS A 160 2.50 -7.48 36.24
N VAL A 161 2.71 -6.18 36.45
CA VAL A 161 1.74 -5.16 36.04
C VAL A 161 1.72 -5.10 34.53
N LYS A 162 0.54 -5.37 33.95
CA LYS A 162 0.28 -5.09 32.54
C LYS A 162 0.78 -3.69 32.23
N PRO A 163 1.60 -3.48 31.19
CA PRO A 163 1.96 -2.14 30.78
C PRO A 163 0.67 -1.35 30.63
N GLU A 164 0.60 -0.19 31.28
CA GLU A 164 -0.51 0.76 31.07
C GLU A 164 -0.41 1.25 29.63
N ARG A 165 -1.08 0.53 28.74
CA ARG A 165 -0.99 0.71 27.29
C ARG A 165 -1.33 2.11 26.81
N ASN A 166 -1.86 2.97 27.69
CA ASN A 166 -2.41 4.25 27.31
C ASN A 166 -1.94 5.44 28.14
N HIS A 167 -0.95 5.27 29.05
CA HIS A 167 -0.49 6.40 29.88
C HIS A 167 0.03 7.59 29.07
N TRP A 168 0.54 7.36 27.87
CA TRP A 168 1.00 8.39 26.95
C TRP A 168 -0.15 9.23 26.36
N ARG A 169 -1.42 8.80 26.51
CA ARG A 169 -2.62 9.58 26.15
C ARG A 169 -3.06 10.55 27.24
N GLY A 170 -2.35 10.63 28.37
CA GLY A 170 -2.68 11.45 29.53
C GLY A 170 -3.65 10.77 30.49
N GLN A 171 -3.87 11.39 31.65
CA GLN A 171 -4.60 10.79 32.80
C GLN A 171 -6.00 10.25 32.47
N ASN A 172 -6.70 10.86 31.54
CA ASN A 172 -8.08 10.48 31.20
C ASN A 172 -8.22 9.73 29.86
N ASN A 173 -7.11 9.22 29.29
CA ASN A 173 -7.08 8.57 27.95
C ASN A 173 -7.73 9.39 26.82
N ARG A 174 -7.91 10.70 27.00
CA ARG A 174 -8.54 11.60 26.03
C ARG A 174 -7.56 12.19 25.01
N GLY A 175 -6.27 12.00 25.21
CA GLY A 175 -5.23 12.45 24.29
C GLY A 175 -5.11 11.55 23.08
N GLY A 176 -4.38 12.04 22.08
CA GLY A 176 -3.98 11.30 20.88
C GLY A 176 -2.51 11.58 20.55
N LEU A 177 -2.10 11.26 19.33
CA LEU A 177 -0.74 11.49 18.89
C LEU A 177 -0.46 12.96 18.50
N GLY A 178 -1.48 13.76 18.22
CA GLY A 178 -1.35 15.15 17.76
C GLY A 178 -0.60 15.25 16.45
N LEU A 179 -0.86 14.33 15.51
CA LEU A 179 -0.15 14.23 14.24
C LEU A 179 -1.00 14.68 13.06
N SER A 180 -0.32 15.20 12.04
CA SER A 180 -0.93 15.53 10.77
C SER A 180 -1.19 14.27 9.94
N LEU A 181 -2.42 14.06 9.50
CA LEU A 181 -2.77 12.97 8.57
C LEU A 181 -2.02 13.10 7.24
N LYS A 182 -1.72 14.34 6.82
CA LYS A 182 -0.91 14.60 5.63
C LYS A 182 0.49 14.00 5.76
N ASP A 183 1.15 14.19 6.89
CA ASP A 183 2.51 13.67 7.10
C ASP A 183 2.52 12.16 7.20
N VAL A 184 1.50 11.57 7.85
CA VAL A 184 1.30 10.12 7.94
C VAL A 184 1.12 9.53 6.54
N MET A 185 0.17 10.05 5.75
CA MET A 185 -0.11 9.53 4.42
C MET A 185 1.01 9.82 3.43
N THR A 186 1.72 10.94 3.56
CA THR A 186 2.92 11.19 2.75
C THR A 186 3.97 10.10 2.98
N THR A 187 4.22 9.76 4.26
CA THR A 187 5.16 8.68 4.60
C THR A 187 4.72 7.33 4.04
N MET A 188 3.43 7.03 4.12
CA MET A 188 2.87 5.79 3.58
C MET A 188 3.04 5.70 2.06
N VAL A 189 2.65 6.73 1.32
CA VAL A 189 2.77 6.73 -0.15
C VAL A 189 4.23 6.73 -0.58
N ASP A 190 5.12 7.44 0.13
CA ASP A 190 6.57 7.41 -0.11
C ASP A 190 7.12 5.98 0.06
N LEU A 191 6.78 5.29 1.15
CA LEU A 191 7.23 3.93 1.44
C LEU A 191 6.83 2.94 0.34
N PHE A 192 5.55 2.89 0.00
CA PHE A 192 5.07 1.93 -1.01
C PHE A 192 5.52 2.29 -2.42
N SER A 193 5.73 3.57 -2.73
CA SER A 193 6.35 3.98 -3.99
C SER A 193 7.83 3.59 -4.07
N ALA A 194 8.60 3.73 -2.98
CA ALA A 194 9.99 3.29 -2.94
C ALA A 194 10.10 1.77 -3.13
N GLN A 195 9.19 0.99 -2.55
CA GLN A 195 9.13 -0.46 -2.74
C GLN A 195 8.96 -0.83 -4.21
N MET A 196 8.03 -0.17 -4.93
CA MET A 196 7.77 -0.44 -6.34
C MET A 196 8.90 0.02 -7.26
N PHE A 197 9.40 1.25 -7.09
CA PHE A 197 10.26 1.86 -8.10
C PHE A 197 11.75 1.78 -7.76
N LEU A 198 12.11 1.82 -6.47
CA LEU A 198 13.51 1.83 -6.07
C LEU A 198 14.03 0.42 -5.76
N TRP A 199 13.28 -0.36 -4.98
CA TRP A 199 13.76 -1.65 -4.49
C TRP A 199 13.25 -2.86 -5.27
N GLY A 200 12.06 -2.78 -5.85
CA GLY A 200 11.41 -3.91 -6.49
C GLY A 200 10.99 -5.01 -5.52
N LEU A 201 10.95 -4.74 -4.23
CA LEU A 201 10.43 -5.60 -3.18
C LEU A 201 9.15 -4.97 -2.64
N VAL A 202 8.00 -5.46 -3.10
CA VAL A 202 6.70 -4.83 -2.85
C VAL A 202 5.89 -5.62 -1.84
N HIS A 203 5.53 -4.97 -0.75
CA HIS A 203 4.55 -5.47 0.21
C HIS A 203 3.15 -5.39 -0.40
N CYS A 204 2.45 -6.51 -0.45
CA CYS A 204 1.20 -6.62 -1.20
C CYS A 204 -0.06 -6.41 -0.36
N ASP A 205 0.09 -6.23 0.96
CA ASP A 205 -1.03 -6.05 1.89
C ASP A 205 -0.86 -4.86 2.85
N PRO A 206 -0.82 -3.60 2.36
CA PRO A 206 -0.74 -2.41 3.21
C PRO A 206 -2.06 -2.10 3.91
N HIS A 207 -2.69 -3.13 4.49
CA HIS A 207 -3.93 -3.01 5.23
C HIS A 207 -3.74 -2.10 6.46
N PRO A 208 -4.69 -1.21 6.79
CA PRO A 208 -4.51 -0.28 7.92
C PRO A 208 -4.36 -0.97 9.27
N GLY A 209 -4.74 -2.26 9.38
CA GLY A 209 -4.49 -3.12 10.53
C GLY A 209 -3.03 -3.51 10.73
N ASN A 210 -2.25 -3.51 9.66
CA ASN A 210 -0.84 -3.89 9.65
C ASN A 210 0.09 -2.69 9.81
N ILE A 211 -0.48 -1.48 9.96
CA ILE A 211 0.25 -0.23 10.06
C ILE A 211 -0.06 0.46 11.39
N PHE A 212 0.98 0.66 12.20
CA PHE A 212 0.91 1.47 13.40
C PHE A 212 1.57 2.83 13.20
N ILE A 213 1.02 3.83 13.87
CA ILE A 213 1.55 5.18 13.88
C ILE A 213 2.03 5.49 15.29
N ARG A 214 3.25 5.98 15.39
CA ARG A 214 3.86 6.50 16.61
C ARG A 214 4.23 7.97 16.44
N ARG A 215 4.28 8.69 17.55
CA ARG A 215 4.77 10.07 17.58
C ARG A 215 6.21 10.06 18.04
N LYS A 216 7.12 10.63 17.26
CA LYS A 216 8.51 10.86 17.64
C LYS A 216 8.62 12.05 18.62
N PRO A 217 9.71 12.16 19.41
CA PRO A 217 9.96 13.33 20.25
C PRO A 217 9.96 14.66 19.47
N SER A 218 10.34 14.62 18.19
CA SER A 218 10.28 15.77 17.29
C SER A 218 8.86 16.21 16.91
N GLY A 219 7.81 15.49 17.35
CA GLY A 219 6.44 15.74 16.95
C GLY A 219 6.07 15.20 15.56
N ARG A 220 6.98 14.51 14.87
CA ARG A 220 6.74 13.90 13.55
C ARG A 220 6.19 12.48 13.68
N PRO A 221 5.41 12.00 12.69
CA PRO A 221 4.97 10.62 12.66
C PRO A 221 6.13 9.67 12.38
N GLU A 222 6.02 8.47 12.94
CA GLU A 222 6.76 7.29 12.57
C GLU A 222 5.76 6.20 12.23
N LEU A 223 5.85 5.66 11.02
CA LEU A 223 5.03 4.58 10.52
C LEU A 223 5.71 3.25 10.84
N VAL A 224 4.99 2.34 11.46
CA VAL A 224 5.50 1.01 11.80
C VAL A 224 4.71 -0.03 11.02
N LEU A 225 5.41 -0.83 10.24
CA LEU A 225 4.84 -1.94 9.49
C LEU A 225 5.08 -3.24 10.27
N ILE A 226 4.02 -4.00 10.59
CA ILE A 226 4.08 -5.14 11.51
C ILE A 226 3.86 -6.50 10.88
N ASP A 227 3.30 -6.57 9.69
CA ASP A 227 3.05 -7.80 8.94
C ASP A 227 3.93 -7.81 7.70
N HIS A 228 4.65 -8.90 7.47
CA HIS A 228 5.57 -9.06 6.35
C HIS A 228 5.36 -10.39 5.61
N GLY A 229 4.16 -10.96 5.71
CA GLY A 229 3.84 -12.27 5.14
C GLY A 229 3.83 -12.29 3.62
N LEU A 230 3.32 -11.24 2.98
CA LEU A 230 3.11 -11.22 1.53
C LEU A 230 3.95 -10.14 0.83
N TYR A 231 5.00 -10.60 0.16
CA TYR A 231 5.85 -9.78 -0.70
C TYR A 231 6.00 -10.38 -2.09
N ILE A 232 6.18 -9.52 -3.09
CA ILE A 232 6.59 -9.90 -4.43
C ILE A 232 7.91 -9.21 -4.79
N HIS A 233 8.67 -9.89 -5.64
CA HIS A 233 9.88 -9.34 -6.26
C HIS A 233 9.55 -8.93 -7.68
N MET A 234 9.87 -7.69 -8.04
CA MET A 234 9.77 -7.19 -9.41
C MET A 234 11.10 -7.41 -10.11
N ASP A 235 11.06 -8.03 -11.29
CA ASP A 235 12.22 -8.10 -12.16
C ASP A 235 12.75 -6.68 -12.46
N PRO A 236 14.09 -6.45 -12.52
CA PRO A 236 14.67 -5.13 -12.78
C PRO A 236 14.19 -4.50 -14.10
N ASN A 237 14.01 -5.29 -15.18
CA ASN A 237 13.51 -4.78 -16.45
C ASN A 237 12.04 -4.38 -16.34
N PHE A 238 11.22 -5.23 -15.71
CA PHE A 238 9.82 -4.91 -15.46
C PHE A 238 9.68 -3.66 -14.58
N ARG A 239 10.46 -3.55 -13.51
CA ARG A 239 10.49 -2.36 -12.64
C ARG A 239 10.83 -1.09 -13.43
N HIS A 240 11.84 -1.16 -14.31
CA HIS A 240 12.21 -0.03 -15.17
C HIS A 240 11.09 0.34 -16.15
N GLN A 241 10.47 -0.66 -16.81
CA GLN A 241 9.34 -0.45 -17.69
C GLN A 241 8.15 0.16 -16.93
N TYR A 242 7.89 -0.31 -15.71
CA TYR A 242 6.80 0.20 -14.87
C TYR A 242 7.03 1.65 -14.45
N ALA A 243 8.27 2.04 -14.15
CA ALA A 243 8.62 3.44 -13.88
C ALA A 243 8.45 4.34 -15.13
N ARG A 244 8.87 3.86 -16.32
CA ARG A 244 8.64 4.55 -17.60
C ARG A 244 7.15 4.72 -17.89
N LEU A 245 6.37 3.68 -17.65
CA LEU A 245 4.92 3.68 -17.83
C LEU A 245 4.24 4.74 -16.94
N TRP A 246 4.59 4.80 -15.65
CA TRP A 246 4.06 5.82 -14.75
C TRP A 246 4.39 7.24 -15.23
N LYS A 247 5.59 7.44 -15.70
CA LYS A 247 6.00 8.73 -16.25
C LYS A 247 5.21 9.07 -17.52
N ALA A 248 5.09 8.12 -18.44
CA ALA A 248 4.35 8.29 -19.69
C ALA A 248 2.87 8.63 -19.43
N MET A 249 2.21 7.90 -18.53
CA MET A 249 0.83 8.21 -18.14
C MET A 249 0.66 9.63 -17.61
N LEU A 250 1.59 10.12 -16.82
CA LEU A 250 1.48 11.45 -16.20
C LEU A 250 1.90 12.59 -17.12
N THR A 251 2.66 12.30 -18.17
CA THR A 251 3.05 13.28 -19.20
C THR A 251 2.21 13.19 -20.49
N PHE A 252 1.22 12.29 -20.51
CA PHE A 252 0.40 12.00 -21.69
C PHE A 252 1.23 11.58 -22.92
N ASP A 253 2.35 10.87 -22.67
CA ASP A 253 3.17 10.25 -23.71
C ASP A 253 2.54 8.90 -24.11
N ASN A 254 1.56 8.99 -25.01
CA ASN A 254 0.75 7.85 -25.43
C ASN A 254 1.55 6.86 -26.26
N ASP A 255 2.59 7.30 -26.95
CA ASP A 255 3.47 6.44 -27.77
C ASP A 255 4.25 5.50 -26.86
N THR A 256 4.96 6.06 -25.86
CA THR A 256 5.68 5.25 -24.85
C THR A 256 4.73 4.36 -24.04
N LEU A 257 3.56 4.87 -23.67
CA LEU A 257 2.53 4.11 -22.97
C LEU A 257 2.09 2.90 -23.80
N GLY A 258 1.73 3.14 -25.08
CA GLY A 258 1.28 2.11 -26.02
C GLY A 258 2.36 1.06 -26.29
N GLU A 259 3.64 1.47 -26.47
CA GLU A 259 4.76 0.58 -26.65
C GLU A 259 4.91 -0.40 -25.46
N ILE A 260 4.96 0.13 -24.24
CA ILE A 260 5.16 -0.69 -23.04
C ILE A 260 3.99 -1.64 -22.83
N VAL A 261 2.76 -1.14 -22.89
CA VAL A 261 1.55 -1.92 -22.62
C VAL A 261 1.37 -3.02 -23.67
N LYS A 262 1.76 -2.77 -24.92
CA LYS A 262 1.77 -3.77 -25.99
C LYS A 262 2.77 -4.91 -25.73
N THR A 263 3.95 -4.61 -25.15
CA THR A 263 4.91 -5.67 -24.79
C THR A 263 4.36 -6.62 -23.72
N TRP A 264 3.41 -6.15 -22.90
CA TRP A 264 2.70 -6.95 -21.90
C TRP A 264 1.42 -7.62 -22.43
N GLY A 265 1.20 -7.59 -23.74
CA GLY A 265 0.04 -8.22 -24.39
C GLY A 265 -1.26 -7.46 -24.23
N VAL A 266 -1.23 -6.21 -23.78
CA VAL A 266 -2.42 -5.39 -23.57
C VAL A 266 -2.69 -4.51 -24.79
N ASN A 267 -3.88 -4.66 -25.37
CA ASN A 267 -4.25 -3.94 -26.59
C ASN A 267 -4.90 -2.57 -26.36
N ASN A 268 -5.29 -2.27 -25.11
CA ASN A 268 -5.95 -1.00 -24.79
C ASN A 268 -5.17 -0.24 -23.70
N PRO A 269 -4.25 0.67 -24.08
CA PRO A 269 -3.42 1.42 -23.15
C PRO A 269 -4.24 2.36 -22.24
N ASP A 270 -5.35 2.93 -22.70
CA ASP A 270 -6.16 3.87 -21.92
C ASP A 270 -6.91 3.18 -20.78
N ILE A 271 -7.45 2.00 -21.02
CA ILE A 271 -8.09 1.18 -19.98
C ILE A 271 -7.03 0.76 -18.95
N PHE A 272 -5.85 0.31 -19.40
CA PHE A 272 -4.77 -0.08 -18.53
C PHE A 272 -4.26 1.10 -17.67
N ALA A 273 -4.08 2.26 -18.28
CA ALA A 273 -3.69 3.48 -17.56
C ALA A 273 -4.75 3.92 -16.55
N SER A 274 -6.03 3.82 -16.91
CA SER A 274 -7.16 4.11 -16.01
C SER A 274 -7.15 3.18 -14.79
N ALA A 275 -6.96 1.88 -15.00
CA ALA A 275 -6.87 0.89 -13.94
C ALA A 275 -5.65 1.12 -13.03
N THR A 276 -4.48 1.45 -13.61
CA THR A 276 -3.23 1.68 -12.85
C THR A 276 -3.29 2.96 -12.03
N LEU A 277 -3.77 4.06 -12.63
CA LEU A 277 -3.90 5.36 -11.93
C LEU A 277 -5.11 5.37 -10.98
N MET A 278 -6.03 4.41 -11.15
CA MET A 278 -7.34 4.37 -10.50
C MET A 278 -8.13 5.66 -10.72
N ARG A 279 -8.02 6.22 -11.91
CA ARG A 279 -8.76 7.38 -12.37
C ARG A 279 -8.96 7.29 -13.89
N PRO A 280 -10.01 7.91 -14.45
CA PRO A 280 -10.19 7.93 -15.89
C PRO A 280 -8.97 8.53 -16.60
N TYR A 281 -8.40 7.79 -17.54
CA TYR A 281 -7.33 8.21 -18.43
C TYR A 281 -7.85 8.23 -19.86
N ARG A 282 -7.61 9.30 -20.59
CA ARG A 282 -8.10 9.50 -21.94
C ARG A 282 -7.00 10.01 -22.88
N GLY A 283 -5.76 9.64 -22.64
CA GLY A 283 -4.62 10.04 -23.45
C GLY A 283 -4.43 11.56 -23.63
N GLY A 284 -5.13 12.37 -22.82
CA GLY A 284 -5.19 13.84 -23.03
C GLY A 284 -6.17 14.27 -24.13
N ASP A 285 -6.84 13.34 -24.82
CA ASP A 285 -7.78 13.65 -25.90
C ASP A 285 -9.22 13.78 -25.37
N LEU A 286 -9.80 14.97 -25.56
CA LEU A 286 -11.18 15.29 -25.21
C LEU A 286 -12.18 14.96 -26.36
N SER A 287 -11.70 14.44 -27.49
CA SER A 287 -12.52 14.18 -28.69
C SER A 287 -13.59 13.12 -28.43
N THR A 288 -13.31 12.12 -27.60
CA THR A 288 -14.24 11.05 -27.24
C THR A 288 -15.47 11.57 -26.47
N GLN A 289 -15.29 12.62 -25.66
CA GLN A 289 -16.39 13.25 -24.93
C GLN A 289 -17.31 14.06 -25.86
N ARG A 290 -16.73 14.78 -26.85
CA ARG A 290 -17.47 15.49 -27.87
C ARG A 290 -18.21 14.53 -28.80
N GLY A 291 -17.71 13.33 -29.03
CA GLY A 291 -18.36 12.30 -29.84
C GLY A 291 -19.61 11.68 -29.20
N LEU A 292 -19.84 11.88 -27.90
CA LEU A 292 -21.04 11.41 -27.18
C LEU A 292 -22.07 12.53 -26.98
N GLU A 293 -21.65 13.80 -27.09
CA GLU A 293 -22.50 14.98 -26.95
C GLU A 293 -23.27 15.21 -28.27
N GLY A 294 -24.34 14.58 -28.50
CA GLY A 294 -25.16 14.75 -29.71
C GLY A 294 -25.83 13.47 -30.21
N LEU A 295 -25.44 12.33 -29.61
CA LEU A 295 -26.04 11.06 -29.96
C LEU A 295 -27.40 10.87 -29.29
N SER A 296 -28.32 10.22 -30.03
CA SER A 296 -29.62 9.76 -29.51
C SER A 296 -29.42 8.74 -28.35
N LYS A 297 -30.47 8.52 -27.57
CA LYS A 297 -30.44 7.51 -26.49
C LYS A 297 -30.08 6.10 -26.96
N SER A 298 -30.56 5.73 -28.15
CA SER A 298 -30.32 4.43 -28.81
C SER A 298 -28.84 4.29 -29.23
N GLU A 299 -28.27 5.32 -29.84
CA GLU A 299 -26.86 5.33 -30.26
C GLU A 299 -25.91 5.32 -29.07
N LYS A 300 -26.24 6.02 -27.98
CA LYS A 300 -25.50 5.95 -26.73
C LYS A 300 -25.53 4.54 -26.15
N ALA A 301 -26.69 3.89 -26.12
CA ALA A 301 -26.83 2.52 -25.62
C ALA A 301 -26.04 1.52 -26.48
N GLN A 302 -26.06 1.68 -27.81
CA GLN A 302 -25.28 0.83 -28.70
C GLN A 302 -23.78 1.02 -28.53
N ARG A 303 -23.29 2.25 -28.42
CA ARG A 303 -21.87 2.52 -28.13
C ARG A 303 -21.45 1.98 -26.75
N HIS A 304 -22.30 2.12 -25.72
CA HIS A 304 -22.03 1.51 -24.41
C HIS A 304 -21.91 -0.01 -24.52
N TYR A 305 -22.79 -0.67 -25.28
CA TYR A 305 -22.69 -2.11 -25.49
C TYR A 305 -21.41 -2.51 -26.23
N GLU A 306 -21.03 -1.78 -27.28
CA GLU A 306 -19.76 -1.99 -27.99
C GLU A 306 -18.55 -1.80 -27.11
N MET A 307 -18.54 -0.76 -26.24
CA MET A 307 -17.49 -0.53 -25.25
C MET A 307 -17.41 -1.66 -24.22
N GLN A 308 -18.54 -2.18 -23.76
CA GLN A 308 -18.59 -3.33 -22.84
C GLN A 308 -18.01 -4.60 -23.49
N GLN A 309 -18.38 -4.87 -24.74
CA GLN A 309 -17.84 -6.01 -25.49
C GLN A 309 -16.33 -5.87 -25.72
N ALA A 310 -15.88 -4.68 -26.07
CA ALA A 310 -14.46 -4.38 -26.25
C ALA A 310 -13.67 -4.53 -24.92
N ALA A 311 -14.22 -4.04 -23.80
CA ALA A 311 -13.60 -4.18 -22.49
C ALA A 311 -13.53 -5.65 -22.04
N ARG A 312 -14.62 -6.42 -22.20
CA ARG A 312 -14.62 -7.86 -21.89
C ARG A 312 -13.62 -8.63 -22.75
N LYS A 313 -13.56 -8.30 -24.05
CA LYS A 313 -12.58 -8.89 -24.98
C LYS A 313 -11.16 -8.53 -24.56
N ALA A 314 -10.88 -7.26 -24.24
CA ALA A 314 -9.56 -6.83 -23.81
C ALA A 314 -9.10 -7.54 -22.52
N ILE A 315 -10.00 -7.70 -21.53
CA ILE A 315 -9.72 -8.46 -20.30
C ILE A 315 -9.42 -9.93 -20.62
N ARG A 316 -10.21 -10.54 -21.52
CA ARG A 316 -9.99 -11.93 -21.93
C ARG A 316 -8.65 -12.12 -22.66
N ASP A 317 -8.32 -11.21 -23.57
CA ASP A 317 -7.08 -11.23 -24.33
C ASP A 317 -5.85 -11.06 -23.42
N ILE A 318 -5.95 -10.18 -22.41
CA ILE A 318 -4.91 -9.95 -21.40
C ILE A 318 -4.67 -11.21 -20.55
N LEU A 319 -5.75 -11.84 -20.09
CA LEU A 319 -5.67 -13.00 -19.20
C LEU A 319 -5.42 -14.32 -19.96
N GLY A 320 -5.60 -14.32 -21.28
CA GLY A 320 -5.41 -15.50 -22.12
C GLY A 320 -3.96 -15.79 -22.52
N ASP A 321 -3.08 -14.81 -22.44
CA ASP A 321 -1.65 -14.96 -22.77
C ASP A 321 -0.76 -14.79 -21.53
N GLU A 322 -0.69 -15.85 -20.71
CA GLU A 322 0.06 -15.87 -19.46
C GLU A 322 1.55 -15.56 -19.64
N THR A 323 2.10 -15.77 -20.84
CA THR A 323 3.53 -15.62 -21.10
C THR A 323 3.96 -14.17 -21.26
N LYS A 324 3.03 -13.27 -21.59
CA LYS A 324 3.31 -11.85 -21.81
C LYS A 324 2.90 -10.97 -20.66
N TRP A 325 1.88 -11.37 -19.91
CA TRP A 325 1.33 -10.57 -18.81
C TRP A 325 2.20 -10.67 -17.55
N PRO A 326 2.75 -9.57 -17.04
CA PRO A 326 3.45 -9.57 -15.76
C PRO A 326 2.49 -9.85 -14.61
N GLN A 327 2.58 -11.04 -14.02
CA GLN A 327 1.68 -11.48 -12.94
C GLN A 327 1.82 -10.62 -11.67
N GLU A 328 2.96 -9.97 -11.50
CA GLU A 328 3.25 -9.02 -10.42
C GLU A 328 2.25 -7.85 -10.38
N LEU A 329 1.69 -7.47 -11.54
CA LEU A 329 0.72 -6.37 -11.65
C LEU A 329 -0.55 -6.61 -10.81
N ILE A 330 -0.92 -7.86 -10.55
CA ILE A 330 -2.06 -8.20 -9.71
C ILE A 330 -1.83 -7.68 -8.28
N PHE A 331 -0.69 -8.02 -7.71
CA PHE A 331 -0.35 -7.65 -6.34
C PHE A 331 0.04 -6.17 -6.22
N ILE A 332 0.69 -5.62 -7.24
CA ILE A 332 0.97 -4.18 -7.33
C ILE A 332 -0.35 -3.39 -7.39
N GLY A 333 -1.31 -3.84 -8.21
CA GLY A 333 -2.64 -3.25 -8.29
C GLY A 333 -3.38 -3.30 -6.95
N ARG A 334 -3.31 -4.43 -6.23
CA ARG A 334 -3.85 -4.57 -4.87
C ARG A 334 -3.19 -3.58 -3.91
N ASN A 335 -1.87 -3.48 -3.90
CA ASN A 335 -1.15 -2.51 -3.07
C ASN A 335 -1.62 -1.08 -3.34
N LEU A 336 -1.63 -0.66 -4.61
CA LEU A 336 -2.09 0.68 -5.01
C LEU A 336 -3.53 0.95 -4.57
N ARG A 337 -4.42 -0.04 -4.69
CA ARG A 337 -5.83 0.07 -4.30
C ARG A 337 -5.98 0.26 -2.80
N ILE A 338 -5.25 -0.50 -1.99
CA ILE A 338 -5.30 -0.37 -0.53
C ILE A 338 -4.71 0.98 -0.09
N VAL A 339 -3.60 1.42 -0.69
CA VAL A 339 -3.02 2.75 -0.41
C VAL A 339 -3.98 3.87 -0.77
N GLN A 340 -4.70 3.77 -1.89
CA GLN A 340 -5.75 4.71 -2.27
C GLN A 340 -6.88 4.72 -1.24
N ALA A 341 -7.39 3.55 -0.87
CA ALA A 341 -8.48 3.43 0.09
C ALA A 341 -8.11 4.02 1.45
N ASN A 342 -6.87 3.81 1.92
CA ASN A 342 -6.37 4.44 3.14
C ASN A 342 -6.31 5.97 3.03
N ASN A 343 -5.88 6.50 1.87
CA ASN A 343 -5.87 7.94 1.63
C ASN A 343 -7.29 8.52 1.64
N GLN A 344 -8.23 7.84 0.98
CA GLN A 344 -9.64 8.22 0.94
C GLN A 344 -10.27 8.19 2.33
N PHE A 345 -10.10 7.09 3.08
CA PHE A 345 -10.61 6.94 4.45
C PHE A 345 -10.14 8.06 5.38
N LEU A 346 -8.90 8.50 5.25
CA LEU A 346 -8.35 9.61 6.03
C LEU A 346 -8.74 11.00 5.50
N GLY A 347 -9.61 11.08 4.50
CA GLY A 347 -10.12 12.33 3.91
C GLY A 347 -9.20 12.91 2.85
N SER A 348 -8.52 12.07 2.08
CA SER A 348 -7.64 12.42 0.96
C SER A 348 -6.59 13.50 1.31
N PRO A 349 -5.79 13.29 2.38
CA PRO A 349 -4.86 14.32 2.85
C PRO A 349 -3.72 14.60 1.87
N VAL A 350 -3.43 13.70 0.91
CA VAL A 350 -2.33 13.84 -0.04
C VAL A 350 -2.73 13.55 -1.49
N ASN A 351 -2.03 14.16 -2.43
CA ASN A 351 -2.08 13.78 -3.84
C ASN A 351 -1.14 12.58 -4.07
N ARG A 352 -1.67 11.34 -3.89
CA ARG A 352 -0.88 10.11 -4.04
C ARG A 352 -0.28 9.95 -5.44
N VAL A 353 -1.04 10.32 -6.48
CA VAL A 353 -0.59 10.18 -7.87
C VAL A 353 0.67 11.00 -8.14
N LYS A 354 0.72 12.24 -7.62
CA LYS A 354 1.91 13.07 -7.69
C LYS A 354 3.10 12.47 -6.96
N ILE A 355 2.90 11.99 -5.72
CA ILE A 355 3.98 11.40 -4.93
C ILE A 355 4.51 10.14 -5.64
N THR A 356 3.64 9.24 -6.04
CA THR A 356 4.00 8.00 -6.75
C THR A 356 4.72 8.29 -8.07
N GLY A 357 4.21 9.22 -8.87
CA GLY A 357 4.85 9.64 -10.12
C GLY A 357 6.22 10.29 -9.92
N THR A 358 6.40 11.04 -8.81
CA THR A 358 7.69 11.63 -8.46
C THR A 358 8.73 10.53 -8.16
N TRP A 359 8.35 9.48 -7.43
CA TRP A 359 9.20 8.33 -7.17
C TRP A 359 9.55 7.57 -8.46
N ALA A 360 8.57 7.31 -9.33
CA ALA A 360 8.79 6.67 -10.62
C ALA A 360 9.78 7.45 -11.48
N SER A 361 9.56 8.76 -11.64
CA SER A 361 10.47 9.60 -12.44
C SER A 361 11.88 9.71 -11.84
N ARG A 362 11.99 9.70 -10.49
CA ARG A 362 13.26 9.75 -9.78
C ARG A 362 14.03 8.42 -9.92
N ALA A 363 13.36 7.28 -9.83
CA ALA A 363 13.99 5.99 -10.02
C ALA A 363 14.66 5.85 -11.39
N LEU A 364 14.09 6.46 -12.44
CA LEU A 364 14.69 6.52 -13.76
C LEU A 364 15.98 7.38 -13.83
N VAL A 365 16.16 8.31 -12.91
CA VAL A 365 17.38 9.14 -12.81
C VAL A 365 18.43 8.47 -11.94
N GLU A 366 18.01 7.87 -10.81
CA GLU A 366 18.87 7.24 -9.81
C GLU A 366 19.34 5.83 -10.22
N SER A 367 18.83 5.27 -11.33
CA SER A 367 19.28 3.98 -11.85
C SER A 367 20.80 3.94 -12.07
N ALA A 368 21.47 2.99 -11.41
CA ALA A 368 22.94 2.89 -11.40
C ALA A 368 23.51 2.55 -12.79
N ASP A 369 22.72 1.86 -13.61
CA ASP A 369 23.16 1.24 -14.86
C ASP A 369 23.15 2.18 -16.07
N LEU A 370 22.75 3.46 -15.89
CA LEU A 370 22.66 4.40 -16.99
C LEU A 370 23.95 5.22 -17.16
N PRO A 371 24.39 5.48 -18.42
CA PRO A 371 25.50 6.37 -18.70
C PRO A 371 25.21 7.81 -18.24
N LEU A 372 26.26 8.56 -17.90
CA LEU A 372 26.15 9.91 -17.34
C LEU A 372 25.33 10.86 -18.23
N SER A 373 25.50 10.79 -19.54
CA SER A 373 24.75 11.59 -20.53
C SER A 373 23.24 11.33 -20.45
N GLU A 374 22.83 10.07 -20.23
CA GLU A 374 21.43 9.73 -20.06
C GLU A 374 20.89 10.15 -18.70
N LYS A 375 21.70 10.06 -17.64
CA LYS A 375 21.33 10.59 -16.33
C LYS A 375 21.04 12.09 -16.37
N ILE A 376 21.89 12.88 -17.04
CA ILE A 376 21.69 14.35 -17.21
C ILE A 376 20.42 14.62 -18.03
N ARG A 377 20.22 13.91 -19.14
CA ARG A 377 18.99 14.03 -19.95
C ARG A 377 17.74 13.68 -19.16
N ASN A 378 17.79 12.62 -18.36
CA ASN A 378 16.69 12.19 -17.51
C ASN A 378 16.43 13.17 -16.36
N LEU A 379 17.47 13.81 -15.83
CA LEU A 379 17.34 14.87 -14.83
C LEU A 379 16.58 16.09 -15.40
N GLY A 380 16.93 16.56 -16.60
CA GLY A 380 16.20 17.64 -17.29
C GLY A 380 14.73 17.27 -17.51
N ARG A 381 14.47 16.05 -18.00
CA ARG A 381 13.11 15.53 -18.15
C ARG A 381 12.38 15.39 -16.79
N HIS A 382 13.08 15.10 -15.71
CA HIS A 382 12.49 15.06 -14.37
C HIS A 382 12.04 16.45 -13.91
N VAL A 383 12.82 17.50 -14.19
CA VAL A 383 12.43 18.88 -13.86
C VAL A 383 11.17 19.28 -14.62
N VAL A 384 11.13 19.03 -15.93
CA VAL A 384 9.93 19.29 -16.75
C VAL A 384 8.72 18.49 -16.20
N PHE A 385 8.92 17.24 -15.87
CA PHE A 385 7.89 16.39 -15.27
C PHE A 385 7.34 16.98 -13.96
N ARG A 386 8.19 17.53 -13.10
CA ARG A 386 7.74 18.20 -11.87
C ARG A 386 6.88 19.43 -12.14
N ILE A 387 7.17 20.17 -13.21
CA ILE A 387 6.35 21.32 -13.63
C ILE A 387 4.97 20.82 -14.07
N VAL A 388 4.91 19.75 -14.84
CA VAL A 388 3.62 19.14 -15.26
C VAL A 388 2.83 18.66 -14.05
N LEU A 389 3.47 18.03 -13.05
CA LEU A 389 2.80 17.60 -11.84
C LEU A 389 2.22 18.77 -11.00
N PHE A 390 2.70 19.99 -11.19
CA PHE A 390 2.13 21.17 -10.54
C PHE A 390 0.67 21.39 -10.93
N THR A 391 0.28 21.07 -12.17
CA THR A 391 -1.12 21.16 -12.58
C THR A 391 -2.02 20.19 -11.78
N SER A 392 -1.51 18.99 -11.46
CA SER A 392 -2.19 18.04 -10.58
C SER A 392 -2.36 18.58 -9.16
N ASP A 393 -1.41 19.40 -8.68
CA ASP A 393 -1.55 20.06 -7.38
C ASP A 393 -2.63 21.13 -7.38
N LEU A 394 -2.79 21.90 -8.47
CA LEU A 394 -3.89 22.87 -8.56
C LEU A 394 -5.25 22.19 -8.42
N PHE A 395 -5.45 21.06 -9.07
CA PHE A 395 -6.68 20.27 -8.91
C PHE A 395 -6.84 19.76 -7.48
N PHE A 396 -5.76 19.25 -6.88
CA PHE A 396 -5.77 18.80 -5.48
C PHE A 396 -6.15 19.93 -4.53
N TRP A 397 -5.55 21.12 -4.66
CA TRP A 397 -5.89 22.28 -3.83
C TRP A 397 -7.33 22.75 -4.03
N PHE A 398 -7.80 22.73 -5.27
CA PHE A 398 -9.19 23.04 -5.56
C PHE A 398 -10.17 22.11 -4.83
N THR A 399 -9.92 20.79 -4.88
CA THR A 399 -10.76 19.82 -4.15
C THR A 399 -10.64 20.00 -2.63
N LYS A 400 -9.46 20.36 -2.11
CA LYS A 400 -9.25 20.68 -0.71
C LYS A 400 -10.04 21.90 -0.24
N ILE A 401 -10.08 22.96 -1.03
CA ILE A 401 -10.89 24.15 -0.76
C ILE A 401 -12.37 23.78 -0.74
N ARG A 402 -12.84 23.02 -1.71
CA ARG A 402 -14.23 22.53 -1.74
C ARG A 402 -14.56 21.69 -0.49
N GLN A 403 -13.66 20.79 -0.10
CA GLN A 403 -13.82 19.97 1.11
C GLN A 403 -13.89 20.83 2.37
N PHE A 404 -13.03 21.85 2.49
CA PHE A 404 -13.03 22.79 3.61
C PHE A 404 -14.32 23.61 3.68
N LEU A 405 -14.87 24.01 2.55
CA LEU A 405 -16.14 24.73 2.45
C LEU A 405 -17.39 23.82 2.55
N HIS A 406 -17.20 22.52 2.84
CA HIS A 406 -18.27 21.51 2.86
C HIS A 406 -19.07 21.39 1.54
N LEU A 407 -18.46 21.75 0.40
CA LEU A 407 -19.08 21.72 -0.92
C LEU A 407 -18.82 20.40 -1.69
N GLY A 408 -18.21 19.39 -1.04
CA GLY A 408 -17.95 18.08 -1.63
C GLY A 408 -16.82 17.31 -0.94
N GLY A 409 -16.57 16.09 -1.41
CA GLY A 409 -15.51 15.22 -0.94
C GLY A 409 -14.10 15.67 -1.34
N GLY A 410 -13.09 14.94 -0.88
CA GLY A 410 -11.70 15.15 -1.26
C GLY A 410 -11.37 14.71 -2.69
N MET A 411 -10.08 14.78 -3.04
CA MET A 411 -9.63 14.41 -4.40
C MET A 411 -9.93 12.94 -4.72
N GLU A 412 -9.70 12.01 -3.79
CA GLU A 412 -9.96 10.59 -4.04
C GLU A 412 -11.46 10.30 -4.18
N ASP A 413 -12.32 10.97 -3.40
CA ASP A 413 -13.77 10.83 -3.53
C ASP A 413 -14.26 11.29 -4.92
N SER A 414 -13.68 12.39 -5.42
CA SER A 414 -13.98 12.90 -6.76
C SER A 414 -13.51 11.94 -7.86
N ILE A 415 -12.34 11.33 -7.68
CA ILE A 415 -11.79 10.32 -8.60
C ILE A 415 -12.62 9.05 -8.56
N GLU A 416 -12.98 8.57 -7.37
CA GLU A 416 -13.83 7.37 -7.20
C GLU A 416 -15.20 7.57 -7.86
N ALA A 417 -15.85 8.72 -7.66
CA ALA A 417 -17.12 9.02 -8.32
C ALA A 417 -17.02 9.01 -9.86
N GLN A 418 -15.90 9.51 -10.41
CA GLN A 418 -15.65 9.45 -11.85
C GLN A 418 -15.42 8.01 -12.34
N MET A 419 -14.68 7.20 -11.58
CA MET A 419 -14.44 5.79 -11.91
C MET A 419 -15.73 4.98 -11.87
N GLN A 420 -16.58 5.20 -10.86
CA GLN A 420 -17.89 4.56 -10.77
C GLN A 420 -18.80 4.94 -11.93
N GLY A 421 -18.81 6.22 -12.30
CA GLY A 421 -19.54 6.69 -13.49
C GLY A 421 -19.07 5.95 -14.75
N MET A 422 -17.77 5.88 -14.97
CA MET A 422 -17.19 5.18 -16.12
C MET A 422 -17.44 3.66 -16.07
N ALA A 423 -17.34 3.03 -14.90
CA ALA A 423 -17.64 1.60 -14.75
C ALA A 423 -19.12 1.29 -15.00
N LYS A 424 -20.02 2.13 -14.48
CA LYS A 424 -21.47 2.02 -14.76
C LYS A 424 -21.77 2.18 -16.25
N ASP A 425 -21.09 3.13 -16.92
CA ASP A 425 -21.21 3.31 -18.36
C ASP A 425 -20.70 2.09 -19.13
N MET A 426 -19.71 1.36 -18.59
CA MET A 426 -19.21 0.09 -19.14
C MET A 426 -19.99 -1.14 -18.65
N GLY A 427 -21.02 -0.98 -17.81
CA GLY A 427 -21.83 -2.08 -17.25
C GLY A 427 -21.07 -2.99 -16.27
N VAL A 428 -20.05 -2.44 -15.62
CA VAL A 428 -19.26 -3.13 -14.60
C VAL A 428 -19.58 -2.52 -13.24
N GLU A 429 -20.01 -3.34 -12.27
CA GLU A 429 -20.13 -2.89 -10.88
C GLU A 429 -18.78 -3.01 -10.17
N LEU A 430 -18.22 -1.89 -9.71
CA LEU A 430 -17.05 -1.87 -8.86
C LEU A 430 -17.49 -2.08 -7.42
N ASN A 431 -17.16 -3.24 -6.85
CA ASN A 431 -17.48 -3.55 -5.47
C ASN A 431 -16.60 -2.73 -4.52
N GLN A 432 -17.23 -1.98 -3.60
CA GLN A 432 -16.56 -1.00 -2.73
C GLN A 432 -16.02 -1.59 -1.42
N ASN A 433 -16.45 -2.80 -1.04
CA ASN A 433 -16.20 -3.36 0.30
C ASN A 433 -14.81 -3.98 0.42
N ILE A 434 -13.76 -3.14 0.42
CA ILE A 434 -12.37 -3.58 0.69
C ILE A 434 -12.11 -3.66 2.21
N PHE A 435 -12.95 -3.00 3.03
CA PHE A 435 -12.79 -2.94 4.49
C PHE A 435 -13.72 -3.90 5.27
N GLU A 436 -14.62 -4.61 4.60
CA GLU A 436 -15.50 -5.62 5.20
C GLU A 436 -14.98 -7.04 4.87
N GLY A 437 -13.76 -7.34 5.28
CA GLY A 437 -13.14 -8.65 5.19
C GLY A 437 -12.53 -9.06 6.52
#